data_78e22bbbcf7432b2868eae7122a93ff8
#
_entry.id   78e22bbbcf7432b2868eae7122a93ff8
#
_cell.length_a   1.000
_cell.length_b   1.000
_cell.length_c   1.000
_cell.angle_alpha   90.00
_cell.angle_beta   90.00
_cell.angle_gamma   90.00
#
_symmetry.space_group_name_H-M   'P 1'
#
loop_
_entity.id
_entity.type
_entity.pdbx_description
1 polymer ?
#
loop_
_entity_poly.entity_id
_entity_poly.type
_entity_poly.pdbx_seq_one_letter_code
_entity_poly.pdbx_strand_id
1 'polypeptide(L)'
;EVCGKVDGVTVYDAFAHPPTAVRETLEGMRAQFPDARIWAVLEPRSQTSRRRIFEEEFVRSLGLADVAVVASVHSSKNLGSLEVLSPERVVQKIGENGGEAHTFPSTAEIVSFVAANARSGDHVVIMSNGAFDGIHGKLVESLRGLRG
;
A
#
# COMPACT_ATOMS: atom_id res chain seq x y z
N GLU A 1 10.24 9.14 2.17
CA GLU A 1 11.46 9.06 3.00
C GLU A 1 11.83 7.61 3.24
N VAL A 2 13.11 7.30 3.07
CA VAL A 2 13.58 5.92 3.23
C VAL A 2 13.56 5.51 4.69
N CYS A 3 12.87 4.40 5.00
CA CYS A 3 12.83 3.85 6.36
C CYS A 3 13.94 2.81 6.56
N GLY A 4 14.31 2.11 5.51
CA GLY A 4 15.35 1.09 5.60
C GLY A 4 15.56 0.40 4.27
N LYS A 5 16.67 -0.29 4.19
CA LYS A 5 17.00 -1.10 3.02
C LYS A 5 17.57 -2.42 3.51
N VAL A 6 16.95 -3.52 3.14
CA VAL A 6 17.36 -4.83 3.58
C VAL A 6 17.46 -5.73 2.35
N ASP A 7 18.67 -6.20 2.09
CA ASP A 7 18.93 -7.19 1.04
C ASP A 7 18.39 -6.76 -0.33
N GLY A 8 18.56 -5.46 -0.61
CA GLY A 8 18.13 -4.89 -1.88
C GLY A 8 16.68 -4.44 -1.93
N VAL A 9 15.90 -4.66 -0.88
CA VAL A 9 14.53 -4.16 -0.79
C VAL A 9 14.54 -2.84 -0.02
N THR A 10 14.06 -1.77 -0.65
CA THR A 10 14.00 -0.45 -0.02
C THR A 10 12.58 -0.17 0.44
N VAL A 11 12.43 0.25 1.70
CA VAL A 11 11.13 0.56 2.28
C VAL A 11 11.05 2.07 2.51
N TYR A 12 9.98 2.67 2.05
CA TYR A 12 9.75 4.12 2.12
C TYR A 12 8.51 4.42 2.94
N ASP A 13 8.56 5.55 3.64
CA ASP A 13 7.39 6.13 4.30
C ASP A 13 6.96 7.35 3.48
N ALA A 14 5.72 7.38 3.05
CA ALA A 14 5.15 8.49 2.31
C ALA A 14 3.87 8.95 2.98
N PHE A 15 3.79 10.24 3.29
CA PHE A 15 2.58 10.81 3.84
C PHE A 15 1.62 11.08 2.68
N ALA A 16 0.92 10.03 2.26
CA ALA A 16 0.00 10.09 1.14
C ALA A 16 -1.21 9.23 1.45
N HIS A 17 -2.40 9.83 1.44
CA HIS A 17 -3.61 9.08 1.70
C HIS A 17 -4.75 9.42 0.73
N PRO A 18 -4.88 10.63 0.18
CA PRO A 18 -5.87 10.83 -0.88
C PRO A 18 -5.35 10.29 -2.21
N PRO A 19 -6.25 9.93 -3.13
CA PRO A 19 -5.83 9.31 -4.40
C PRO A 19 -4.85 10.14 -5.21
N THR A 20 -5.01 11.47 -5.19
CA THR A 20 -4.09 12.35 -5.93
C THR A 20 -2.67 12.23 -5.40
N ALA A 21 -2.50 12.24 -4.08
CA ALA A 21 -1.19 12.11 -3.46
C ALA A 21 -0.59 10.72 -3.72
N VAL A 22 -1.41 9.68 -3.69
CA VAL A 22 -0.98 8.33 -4.01
C VAL A 22 -0.46 8.27 -5.45
N ARG A 23 -1.21 8.85 -6.37
CA ARG A 23 -0.81 8.87 -7.77
C ARG A 23 0.51 9.60 -7.97
N GLU A 24 0.64 10.78 -7.38
CA GLU A 24 1.86 11.57 -7.51
C GLU A 24 3.07 10.83 -6.95
N THR A 25 2.89 10.18 -5.81
CA THR A 25 3.96 9.41 -5.20
C THR A 25 4.41 8.27 -6.11
N LEU A 26 3.46 7.52 -6.65
CA LEU A 26 3.80 6.38 -7.50
C LEU A 26 4.35 6.80 -8.85
N GLU A 27 3.85 7.91 -9.41
CA GLU A 27 4.42 8.45 -10.65
C GLU A 27 5.87 8.86 -10.44
N GLY A 28 6.15 9.51 -9.31
CA GLY A 28 7.52 9.91 -8.99
C GLY A 28 8.45 8.71 -8.82
N MET A 29 7.96 7.68 -8.13
CA MET A 29 8.74 6.45 -7.96
C MET A 29 9.02 5.78 -9.31
N ARG A 30 8.01 5.72 -10.17
CA ARG A 30 8.19 5.09 -11.48
C ARG A 30 9.14 5.87 -12.36
N ALA A 31 9.09 7.21 -12.29
CA ALA A 31 10.03 8.04 -13.05
C ALA A 31 11.46 7.84 -12.59
N GLN A 32 11.66 7.68 -11.28
CA GLN A 32 13.00 7.50 -10.73
C GLN A 32 13.52 6.07 -10.94
N PHE A 33 12.63 5.08 -10.90
CA PHE A 33 12.99 3.66 -10.99
C PHE A 33 12.13 2.97 -12.06
N PRO A 34 12.36 3.28 -13.34
CA PRO A 34 11.44 2.83 -14.40
C PRO A 34 11.38 1.31 -14.57
N ASP A 35 12.44 0.61 -14.21
CA ASP A 35 12.49 -0.84 -14.40
C ASP A 35 12.32 -1.63 -13.12
N ALA A 36 12.15 -0.96 -11.99
CA ALA A 36 12.04 -1.64 -10.71
C ALA A 36 10.60 -2.10 -10.46
N ARG A 37 10.47 -3.12 -9.62
CA ARG A 37 9.15 -3.55 -9.16
C ARG A 37 8.76 -2.70 -7.95
N ILE A 38 7.63 -2.02 -8.05
CA ILE A 38 7.17 -1.09 -7.04
C ILE A 38 5.94 -1.65 -6.35
N TRP A 39 5.99 -1.70 -5.02
CA TRP A 39 4.88 -2.11 -4.17
C TRP A 39 4.26 -0.88 -3.56
N ALA A 40 2.94 -0.79 -3.62
CA ALA A 40 2.20 0.27 -2.94
C ALA A 40 1.41 -0.36 -1.79
N VAL A 41 1.70 0.08 -0.56
CA VAL A 41 0.99 -0.42 0.62
C VAL A 41 0.23 0.78 1.19
N LEU A 42 -1.09 0.73 1.15
CA LEU A 42 -1.95 1.86 1.53
C LEU A 42 -2.81 1.53 2.71
N GLU A 43 -2.84 2.46 3.67
CA GLU A 43 -3.82 2.42 4.76
C GLU A 43 -4.84 3.55 4.54
N PRO A 44 -6.06 3.23 4.12
CA PRO A 44 -7.10 4.26 3.93
C PRO A 44 -7.73 4.59 5.28
N ARG A 45 -7.03 5.37 6.08
CA ARG A 45 -7.38 5.58 7.47
C ARG A 45 -8.26 6.79 7.74
N SER A 46 -8.07 7.88 7.00
CA SER A 46 -8.85 9.08 7.20
C SER A 46 -10.28 8.88 6.68
N GLN A 47 -11.21 9.68 7.20
CA GLN A 47 -12.58 9.61 6.68
C GLN A 47 -12.63 9.85 5.19
N THR A 48 -11.86 10.82 4.72
CA THR A 48 -11.83 11.13 3.29
C THR A 48 -11.34 9.97 2.47
N SER A 49 -10.22 9.37 2.87
CA SER A 49 -9.64 8.26 2.09
C SER A 49 -10.43 6.97 2.24
N ARG A 50 -11.35 6.89 3.22
CA ARG A 50 -12.19 5.71 3.41
C ARG A 50 -13.53 5.81 2.70
N ARG A 51 -13.82 6.94 2.06
CA ARG A 51 -15.10 7.10 1.38
C ARG A 51 -15.14 6.31 0.09
N ARG A 52 -16.30 5.70 -0.15
CA ARG A 52 -16.52 4.91 -1.35
C ARG A 52 -16.34 5.71 -2.63
N ILE A 53 -16.63 6.99 -2.59
CA ILE A 53 -16.53 7.84 -3.76
C ILE A 53 -15.13 7.87 -4.35
N PHE A 54 -14.11 7.57 -3.53
CA PHE A 54 -12.73 7.58 -4.00
C PHE A 54 -12.27 6.22 -4.53
N GLU A 55 -13.10 5.19 -4.51
CA GLU A 55 -12.69 3.85 -4.91
C GLU A 55 -12.08 3.81 -6.30
N GLU A 56 -12.76 4.40 -7.28
CA GLU A 56 -12.27 4.37 -8.65
C GLU A 56 -10.94 5.10 -8.79
N GLU A 57 -10.80 6.22 -8.09
CA GLU A 57 -9.56 6.97 -8.14
C GLU A 57 -8.42 6.20 -7.50
N PHE A 58 -8.69 5.47 -6.41
CA PHE A 58 -7.68 4.61 -5.80
C PHE A 58 -7.31 3.45 -6.72
N VAL A 59 -8.29 2.88 -7.41
CA VAL A 59 -8.01 1.81 -8.37
C VAL A 59 -7.02 2.29 -9.44
N ARG A 60 -7.26 3.47 -9.99
CA ARG A 60 -6.38 4.02 -11.02
C ARG A 60 -5.01 4.37 -10.46
N SER A 61 -4.97 4.99 -9.28
CA SER A 61 -3.71 5.42 -8.67
C SER A 61 -2.85 4.23 -8.27
N LEU A 62 -3.44 3.27 -7.57
CA LEU A 62 -2.72 2.09 -7.10
C LEU A 62 -2.30 1.19 -8.25
N GLY A 63 -3.03 1.25 -9.37
CA GLY A 63 -2.66 0.48 -10.56
C GLY A 63 -1.33 0.89 -11.17
N LEU A 64 -0.77 2.02 -10.76
CA LEU A 64 0.56 2.42 -11.21
C LEU A 64 1.67 1.59 -10.59
N ALA A 65 1.40 0.95 -9.46
CA ALA A 65 2.35 0.05 -8.83
C ALA A 65 2.27 -1.33 -9.46
N ASP A 66 3.34 -2.09 -9.33
CA ASP A 66 3.34 -3.48 -9.81
C ASP A 66 2.53 -4.38 -8.89
N VAL A 67 2.57 -4.11 -7.58
CA VAL A 67 1.77 -4.83 -6.61
C VAL A 67 1.17 -3.80 -5.65
N ALA A 68 -0.13 -3.89 -5.40
CA ALA A 68 -0.80 -3.03 -4.45
C ALA A 68 -1.32 -3.86 -3.28
N VAL A 69 -1.14 -3.34 -2.06
CA VAL A 69 -1.67 -3.96 -0.85
C VAL A 69 -2.49 -2.90 -0.13
N VAL A 70 -3.75 -3.18 0.12
CA VAL A 70 -4.67 -2.24 0.75
C VAL A 70 -5.07 -2.80 2.11
N ALA A 71 -4.81 -2.05 3.18
CA ALA A 71 -5.19 -2.49 4.51
C ALA A 71 -6.69 -2.37 4.70
N SER A 72 -7.25 -3.21 5.55
CA SER A 72 -8.66 -3.13 5.88
C SER A 72 -8.97 -1.81 6.58
N VAL A 73 -10.17 -1.28 6.33
CA VAL A 73 -10.62 -0.04 6.93
C VAL A 73 -11.02 -0.30 8.37
N HIS A 74 -10.41 0.43 9.29
CA HIS A 74 -10.74 0.31 10.70
C HIS A 74 -11.92 1.19 11.05
N SER A 75 -12.71 0.75 12.05
CA SER A 75 -13.74 1.57 12.68
C SER A 75 -14.74 2.16 11.69
N SER A 76 -15.19 1.36 10.76
CA SER A 76 -16.15 1.83 9.76
C SER A 76 -17.57 1.94 10.29
N LYS A 77 -17.83 1.48 11.51
CA LYS A 77 -19.18 1.39 12.05
C LYS A 77 -19.88 2.74 12.24
N ASN A 78 -19.13 3.82 12.28
CA ASN A 78 -19.71 5.16 12.39
C ASN A 78 -19.95 5.83 11.05
N LEU A 79 -19.68 5.12 9.95
CA LEU A 79 -19.89 5.61 8.60
C LEU A 79 -21.04 4.82 7.98
N GLY A 80 -21.82 5.45 7.13
CA GLY A 80 -22.83 4.72 6.39
C GLY A 80 -22.15 3.66 5.52
N SER A 81 -22.74 2.46 5.49
CA SER A 81 -22.12 1.35 4.77
C SER A 81 -21.93 1.64 3.29
N LEU A 82 -22.79 2.48 2.72
CA LEU A 82 -22.71 2.82 1.30
C LEU A 82 -21.61 3.80 0.97
N GLU A 83 -21.05 4.47 2.00
CA GLU A 83 -20.04 5.51 1.78
C GLU A 83 -18.66 5.07 2.20
N VAL A 84 -18.51 3.86 2.70
CA VAL A 84 -17.21 3.36 3.16
C VAL A 84 -16.49 2.71 2.00
N LEU A 85 -15.24 3.09 1.79
CA LEU A 85 -14.39 2.45 0.80
C LEU A 85 -14.23 0.97 1.15
N SER A 86 -14.32 0.12 0.14
CA SER A 86 -14.13 -1.31 0.32
C SER A 86 -12.78 -1.73 -0.25
N PRO A 87 -11.82 -2.11 0.61
CA PRO A 87 -10.54 -2.62 0.12
C PRO A 87 -10.72 -3.80 -0.84
N GLU A 88 -11.69 -4.67 -0.56
CA GLU A 88 -11.96 -5.83 -1.41
C GLU A 88 -12.39 -5.42 -2.81
N ARG A 89 -13.24 -4.39 -2.93
CA ARG A 89 -13.66 -3.92 -4.25
C ARG A 89 -12.51 -3.27 -5.00
N VAL A 90 -11.67 -2.50 -4.29
CA VAL A 90 -10.52 -1.87 -4.91
C VAL A 90 -9.58 -2.94 -5.46
N VAL A 91 -9.28 -3.95 -4.66
CA VAL A 91 -8.41 -5.05 -5.06
C VAL A 91 -8.98 -5.79 -6.25
N GLN A 92 -10.28 -6.09 -6.21
CA GLN A 92 -10.94 -6.78 -7.31
C GLN A 92 -10.85 -6.01 -8.62
N LYS A 93 -11.11 -4.69 -8.56
CA LYS A 93 -11.09 -3.87 -9.76
C LYS A 93 -9.68 -3.72 -10.33
N ILE A 94 -8.68 -3.64 -9.48
CA ILE A 94 -7.29 -3.61 -9.95
C ILE A 94 -6.98 -4.92 -10.69
N GLY A 95 -7.42 -6.04 -10.14
CA GLY A 95 -7.22 -7.33 -10.80
C GLY A 95 -7.93 -7.42 -12.14
N GLU A 96 -9.15 -6.88 -12.24
CA GLU A 96 -9.89 -6.86 -13.49
C GLU A 96 -9.18 -6.03 -14.56
N ASN A 97 -8.42 -5.02 -14.12
CA ASN A 97 -7.66 -4.16 -15.03
C ASN A 97 -6.29 -4.75 -15.37
N GLY A 98 -6.00 -5.96 -14.94
CA GLY A 98 -4.74 -6.62 -15.25
C GLY A 98 -3.63 -6.40 -14.25
N GLY A 99 -3.92 -5.74 -13.12
CA GLY A 99 -2.93 -5.51 -12.08
C GLY A 99 -2.94 -6.59 -11.02
N GLU A 100 -2.01 -6.49 -10.09
CA GLU A 100 -1.94 -7.39 -8.94
C GLU A 100 -2.23 -6.59 -7.68
N ALA A 101 -3.19 -7.05 -6.87
CA ALA A 101 -3.54 -6.36 -5.63
C ALA A 101 -4.05 -7.35 -4.60
N HIS A 102 -3.83 -7.01 -3.33
CA HIS A 102 -4.20 -7.88 -2.21
C HIS A 102 -4.70 -7.02 -1.05
N THR A 103 -5.55 -7.61 -0.21
CA THR A 103 -5.96 -6.98 1.04
C THR A 103 -5.90 -8.01 2.16
N PHE A 104 -5.56 -7.53 3.35
CA PHE A 104 -5.41 -8.40 4.53
C PHE A 104 -6.06 -7.72 5.73
N PRO A 105 -6.58 -8.50 6.68
CA PRO A 105 -7.28 -7.94 7.84
C PRO A 105 -6.36 -7.37 8.91
N SER A 106 -5.06 -7.63 8.85
CA SER A 106 -4.15 -7.17 9.90
C SER A 106 -2.82 -6.71 9.32
N THR A 107 -2.17 -5.81 10.08
CA THR A 107 -0.83 -5.36 9.75
C THR A 107 0.16 -6.52 9.70
N ALA A 108 0.04 -7.46 10.63
CA ALA A 108 0.94 -8.62 10.69
C ALA A 108 0.89 -9.44 9.41
N GLU A 109 -0.31 -9.63 8.87
CA GLU A 109 -0.46 -10.39 7.62
C GLU A 109 0.11 -9.65 6.43
N ILE A 110 -0.04 -8.31 6.40
CA ILE A 110 0.56 -7.48 5.35
C ILE A 110 2.08 -7.63 5.39
N VAL A 111 2.66 -7.48 6.58
CA VAL A 111 4.11 -7.60 6.77
C VAL A 111 4.60 -8.96 6.29
N SER A 112 3.93 -10.03 6.70
CA SER A 112 4.31 -11.39 6.31
C SER A 112 4.27 -11.57 4.80
N PHE A 113 3.21 -11.08 4.16
CA PHE A 113 3.05 -11.21 2.72
C PHE A 113 4.15 -10.46 1.95
N VAL A 114 4.37 -9.21 2.32
CA VAL A 114 5.37 -8.38 1.63
C VAL A 114 6.76 -8.96 1.85
N ALA A 115 7.09 -9.31 3.09
CA ALA A 115 8.41 -9.85 3.41
C ALA A 115 8.69 -11.15 2.67
N ALA A 116 7.67 -12.00 2.51
CA ALA A 116 7.84 -13.28 1.83
C ALA A 116 7.99 -13.14 0.31
N ASN A 117 7.47 -12.06 -0.27
CA ASN A 117 7.38 -11.93 -1.72
C ASN A 117 8.25 -10.84 -2.32
N ALA A 118 8.73 -9.88 -1.54
CA ALA A 118 9.59 -8.83 -2.05
C ALA A 118 10.97 -9.40 -2.40
N ARG A 119 11.57 -8.86 -3.45
CA ARG A 119 12.84 -9.35 -3.98
C ARG A 119 13.84 -8.21 -4.04
N SER A 120 15.12 -8.57 -4.12
CA SER A 120 16.18 -7.60 -4.30
C SER A 120 15.89 -6.70 -5.51
N GLY A 121 15.99 -5.40 -5.31
CA GLY A 121 15.64 -4.42 -6.32
C GLY A 121 14.25 -3.84 -6.17
N ASP A 122 13.41 -4.44 -5.33
CA ASP A 122 12.04 -3.95 -5.13
C ASP A 122 12.02 -2.70 -4.26
N HIS A 123 11.04 -1.85 -4.53
CA HIS A 123 10.78 -0.65 -3.72
C HIS A 123 9.38 -0.78 -3.13
N VAL A 124 9.27 -0.67 -1.81
CA VAL A 124 8.00 -0.79 -1.09
C VAL A 124 7.67 0.58 -0.51
N VAL A 125 6.60 1.18 -1.01
CA VAL A 125 6.17 2.52 -0.56
C VAL A 125 4.95 2.35 0.33
N ILE A 126 5.10 2.74 1.61
CA ILE A 126 4.01 2.64 2.58
C ILE A 126 3.37 4.01 2.69
N MET A 127 2.08 4.07 2.42
CA MET A 127 1.35 5.33 2.33
C MET A 127 0.21 5.37 3.34
N SER A 128 0.19 6.41 4.16
CA SER A 128 -0.86 6.61 5.13
C SER A 128 -0.82 8.06 5.61
N ASN A 129 -1.77 8.44 6.44
CA ASN A 129 -1.74 9.74 7.10
C ASN A 129 -1.48 9.60 8.60
N GLY A 130 -0.93 8.47 9.02
CA GLY A 130 -0.69 8.21 10.43
C GLY A 130 0.36 7.14 10.64
N ALA A 131 0.32 6.51 11.80
CA ALA A 131 1.34 5.57 12.20
C ALA A 131 1.25 4.21 11.49
N PHE A 132 0.10 3.87 10.96
CA PHE A 132 -0.12 2.58 10.30
C PHE A 132 0.40 1.42 11.17
N ASP A 133 0.05 1.47 12.46
CA ASP A 133 0.39 0.40 13.42
C ASP A 133 1.90 0.07 13.43
N GLY A 134 2.75 1.03 13.11
CA GLY A 134 4.20 0.81 13.12
C GLY A 134 4.69 -0.14 12.04
N ILE A 135 3.93 -0.27 10.95
CA ILE A 135 4.24 -1.25 9.91
C ILE A 135 5.64 -1.08 9.31
N HIS A 136 6.14 0.16 9.25
CA HIS A 136 7.45 0.44 8.67
C HIS A 136 8.55 -0.36 9.38
N GLY A 137 8.64 -0.22 10.70
CA GLY A 137 9.63 -0.94 11.47
C GLY A 137 9.39 -2.43 11.46
N LYS A 138 8.13 -2.85 11.53
CA LYS A 138 7.78 -4.26 11.52
C LYS A 138 8.18 -4.92 10.20
N LEU A 139 7.99 -4.23 9.10
CA LEU A 139 8.38 -4.77 7.79
C LEU A 139 9.89 -4.88 7.67
N VAL A 140 10.62 -3.83 8.05
CA VAL A 140 12.08 -3.85 7.99
C VAL A 140 12.64 -4.99 8.85
N GLU A 141 12.11 -5.18 10.05
CA GLU A 141 12.54 -6.27 10.91
C GLU A 141 12.21 -7.63 10.32
N SER A 142 11.03 -7.78 9.74
CA SER A 142 10.65 -9.04 9.14
C SER A 142 11.52 -9.39 7.95
N LEU A 143 11.86 -8.41 7.13
CA LEU A 143 12.79 -8.61 6.02
C LEU A 143 14.14 -9.07 6.51
N ARG A 144 14.64 -8.47 7.59
CA ARG A 144 15.92 -8.90 8.17
C ARG A 144 15.87 -10.33 8.67
N GLY A 145 14.78 -10.69 9.33
CA GLY A 145 14.62 -12.04 9.87
C GLY A 145 14.56 -13.12 8.81
N LEU A 146 13.89 -12.83 7.70
CA LEU A 146 13.76 -13.80 6.62
C LEU A 146 15.00 -13.91 5.76
N ARG A 147 15.77 -12.84 5.67
CA ARG A 147 16.90 -12.77 4.73
C ARG A 147 18.25 -12.77 5.41
N GLY A 148 18.26 -12.46 6.67
CA GLY A 148 19.47 -12.42 7.44
C GLY A 148 19.76 -13.70 8.15
#